data_bba452d8aaa3cd33590630417c13ea10
#
_entry.id   bba452d8aaa3cd33590630417c13ea10
#
_cell.length_a   1.000
_cell.length_b   1.000
_cell.length_c   1.000
_cell.angle_alpha   90.00
_cell.angle_beta   90.00
_cell.angle_gamma   90.00
#
_symmetry.space_group_name_H-M   'P 1'
#
loop_
_entity.id
_entity.type
_entity.pdbx_description
1 polymer ?
#
loop_
_entity_poly.entity_id
_entity_poly.type
_entity_poly.pdbx_seq_one_letter_code
_entity_poly.pdbx_strand_id
1 'polypeptide(L)'
;MMPNDRDHRHFDERSLDMMCTAPGVTRAFRVARTLLLSGMVGAFLLGCSGSGGSTGQGTGGMSNVGGNAATGGVTSTGGSSAAGGSMSRGGSAGTGGSVAEAGSLASGGSTASGAGGTAASGGVATGGMRSTGGATATGGSLATGGGIATGGITSTGGTKATGGAVSTGGATTGGASGGRVGSGGTSGSAGTSGMGGNTGSGGKTTAGTGPCDIFAAGNTPCVAAHSTVRALLGAYNGNLYQVTRASDKTTKDIGVLSPGGFADSATQDTFCTGTTCTITIIYDQSGKNNHLTQAPIGQRNTTAPKEADATALPFTISGRKVYGVHLPVGYGYRIDKTTGVATGDQPETEYMVTSGTFFNASCCFDYGNAETDNHDDGAGTMEAVYFGNWTSQGKGGGAGPWVMADMENGVYAQASFAANAADTSQTSPYVTAMVIGRSGSFALKGGNAQTETLTSFYDGVRPNGYNPMKKQGAIVLGTGGDGTDTAQGDFYEGVMTSGAASDATANAVQANIFAAGYGN
;
A
#
# COMPACT_ATOMS: atom_id res chain seq x y z
N MET A 1 13.28 -71.36 -7.67
CA MET A 1 14.26 -71.46 -8.78
C MET A 1 14.18 -70.16 -9.54
N MET A 2 15.19 -69.31 -9.39
CA MET A 2 15.44 -68.16 -10.23
C MET A 2 16.04 -68.61 -11.58
N PRO A 3 16.11 -67.76 -12.68
CA PRO A 3 16.96 -66.57 -12.70
C PRO A 3 16.34 -65.33 -13.37
N ASN A 4 16.81 -64.21 -12.85
CA ASN A 4 17.32 -62.95 -13.41
C ASN A 4 17.57 -62.92 -14.93
N ASP A 5 17.16 -61.81 -15.58
CA ASP A 5 18.06 -61.12 -16.48
C ASP A 5 17.76 -59.59 -16.52
N ARG A 6 18.80 -58.79 -16.27
CA ARG A 6 18.82 -57.34 -16.42
C ARG A 6 19.39 -57.03 -17.79
N ASP A 7 18.77 -56.18 -18.53
CA ASP A 7 19.37 -55.53 -19.69
C ASP A 7 19.40 -54.01 -19.50
N HIS A 8 20.55 -53.49 -19.12
CA HIS A 8 20.87 -52.05 -19.09
C HIS A 8 21.30 -51.62 -20.49
N ARG A 9 20.53 -50.77 -21.16
CA ARG A 9 21.03 -50.03 -22.33
C ARG A 9 21.40 -48.61 -21.92
N HIS A 10 22.67 -48.34 -22.01
CA HIS A 10 23.26 -46.99 -22.02
C HIS A 10 22.81 -46.24 -23.27
N PHE A 11 22.27 -45.03 -23.07
CA PHE A 11 22.12 -44.06 -24.15
C PHE A 11 23.22 -43.02 -24.06
N ASP A 12 23.96 -42.90 -25.20
CA ASP A 12 25.05 -41.97 -25.43
C ASP A 12 24.47 -40.58 -25.79
N GLU A 13 24.74 -39.58 -24.95
CA GLU A 13 24.37 -38.18 -25.21
C GLU A 13 25.42 -37.53 -26.12
N ARG A 14 25.08 -37.28 -27.37
CA ARG A 14 25.87 -36.41 -28.25
C ARG A 14 25.38 -34.99 -28.18
N SER A 15 26.24 -34.12 -27.65
CA SER A 15 26.10 -32.67 -27.63
C SER A 15 26.50 -32.09 -29.00
N LEU A 16 25.62 -31.27 -29.59
CA LEU A 16 25.98 -30.47 -30.78
C LEU A 16 26.35 -29.06 -30.33
N ASP A 17 27.59 -28.68 -30.56
CA ASP A 17 28.09 -27.32 -30.37
C ASP A 17 27.84 -26.49 -31.64
N MET A 18 27.11 -25.41 -31.52
CA MET A 18 26.93 -24.43 -32.60
C MET A 18 27.71 -23.16 -32.24
N MET A 19 28.74 -22.84 -33.02
CA MET A 19 29.54 -21.63 -32.88
C MET A 19 29.05 -20.54 -33.84
N CYS A 20 28.67 -19.40 -33.28
CA CYS A 20 28.53 -18.15 -34.06
C CYS A 20 29.75 -17.25 -33.77
N THR A 21 30.49 -16.90 -34.77
CA THR A 21 31.64 -15.99 -34.69
C THR A 21 31.25 -14.60 -35.23
N ALA A 22 31.38 -13.58 -34.38
CA ALA A 22 31.43 -12.18 -34.78
C ALA A 22 32.83 -11.64 -34.42
N PRO A 23 33.40 -10.67 -35.17
CA PRO A 23 34.75 -10.22 -34.93
C PRO A 23 34.90 -9.60 -33.53
N GLY A 24 35.64 -10.26 -32.68
CA GLY A 24 36.10 -9.74 -31.40
C GLY A 24 35.52 -10.38 -30.11
N VAL A 25 34.56 -11.32 -30.16
CA VAL A 25 34.05 -11.95 -28.94
C VAL A 25 33.60 -13.40 -29.21
N THR A 26 34.24 -14.37 -28.60
CA THR A 26 33.82 -15.78 -28.61
C THR A 26 33.13 -16.10 -27.28
N ARG A 27 31.83 -16.42 -27.29
CA ARG A 27 31.14 -17.01 -26.14
C ARG A 27 30.40 -18.28 -26.56
N ALA A 28 30.64 -19.36 -25.83
CA ALA A 28 29.95 -20.63 -26.01
C ALA A 28 28.66 -20.68 -25.18
N PHE A 29 27.54 -21.05 -25.79
CA PHE A 29 26.26 -21.31 -25.10
C PHE A 29 25.91 -22.80 -25.25
N ARG A 30 25.61 -23.45 -24.12
CA ARG A 30 25.02 -24.79 -24.12
C ARG A 30 23.49 -24.69 -24.11
N VAL A 31 22.84 -25.35 -25.06
CA VAL A 31 21.37 -25.48 -25.10
C VAL A 31 21.03 -26.96 -24.91
N ALA A 32 20.30 -27.26 -23.85
CA ALA A 32 19.70 -28.59 -23.64
C ALA A 32 18.38 -28.66 -24.41
N ARG A 33 18.15 -29.74 -25.15
CA ARG A 33 16.92 -29.96 -25.92
C ARG A 33 16.26 -31.23 -25.42
N THR A 34 15.04 -31.06 -24.88
CA THR A 34 14.10 -32.16 -24.69
C THR A 34 13.22 -32.25 -25.94
N LEU A 35 13.23 -33.36 -26.64
CA LEU A 35 12.38 -33.62 -27.81
C LEU A 35 11.15 -34.41 -27.39
N LEU A 36 9.97 -33.87 -27.59
CA LEU A 36 8.71 -34.62 -27.72
C LEU A 36 8.27 -34.58 -29.18
N LEU A 37 8.06 -35.76 -29.75
CA LEU A 37 7.60 -35.95 -31.12
C LEU A 37 6.15 -35.50 -31.30
N SER A 38 5.91 -34.57 -32.22
CA SER A 38 4.74 -34.58 -33.11
C SER A 38 5.01 -33.61 -34.27
N GLY A 39 4.90 -34.08 -35.47
CA GLY A 39 5.33 -33.39 -36.68
C GLY A 39 4.47 -32.21 -37.07
N MET A 40 5.14 -31.17 -37.49
CA MET A 40 4.76 -30.27 -38.58
C MET A 40 5.98 -29.41 -38.97
N VAL A 41 6.32 -29.48 -40.26
CA VAL A 41 7.39 -28.70 -40.87
C VAL A 41 6.86 -27.30 -41.15
N GLY A 42 7.46 -26.28 -40.54
CA GLY A 42 7.24 -24.88 -40.86
C GLY A 42 8.57 -24.16 -40.88
N ALA A 43 8.99 -23.67 -42.04
CA ALA A 43 10.21 -22.92 -42.21
C ALA A 43 10.08 -21.51 -41.67
N PHE A 44 10.94 -21.11 -40.72
CA PHE A 44 11.10 -19.71 -40.29
C PHE A 44 12.39 -19.13 -40.85
N LEU A 45 12.25 -18.08 -41.66
CA LEU A 45 13.32 -17.19 -42.07
C LEU A 45 13.48 -16.10 -41.00
N LEU A 46 14.64 -16.05 -40.33
CA LEU A 46 15.03 -14.96 -39.45
C LEU A 46 15.92 -13.99 -40.24
N GLY A 47 15.40 -12.78 -40.48
CA GLY A 47 16.17 -11.67 -41.01
C GLY A 47 16.79 -10.85 -39.87
N CYS A 48 18.12 -10.65 -39.93
CA CYS A 48 18.81 -9.67 -39.10
C CYS A 48 18.79 -8.31 -39.81
N SER A 49 18.16 -7.29 -39.22
CA SER A 49 18.28 -5.91 -39.67
C SER A 49 19.15 -5.12 -38.70
N GLY A 50 20.30 -4.64 -39.18
CA GLY A 50 21.13 -3.68 -38.50
C GLY A 50 20.70 -2.26 -38.88
N SER A 51 20.55 -1.35 -37.93
CA SER A 51 20.34 0.07 -38.17
C SER A 51 21.58 0.87 -37.82
N GLY A 52 22.13 1.53 -38.85
CA GLY A 52 23.21 2.50 -38.72
C GLY A 52 22.64 3.88 -38.36
N GLY A 53 23.40 4.64 -37.57
CA GLY A 53 23.06 5.97 -37.13
C GLY A 53 23.23 7.04 -38.24
N SER A 54 22.49 8.11 -38.12
CA SER A 54 22.70 9.35 -38.86
C SER A 54 22.32 10.54 -37.98
N THR A 55 23.31 11.41 -37.80
CA THR A 55 23.21 12.72 -37.17
C THR A 55 22.53 13.71 -38.12
N GLY A 56 21.53 14.42 -37.65
CA GLY A 56 20.91 15.55 -38.36
C GLY A 56 20.62 16.71 -37.42
N GLN A 57 21.37 17.81 -37.58
CA GLN A 57 21.03 19.09 -36.99
C GLN A 57 19.87 19.73 -37.77
N GLY A 58 18.86 20.19 -37.05
CA GLY A 58 17.76 21.00 -37.62
C GLY A 58 17.44 22.17 -36.71
N THR A 59 17.81 23.37 -37.15
CA THR A 59 17.38 24.66 -36.59
C THR A 59 15.99 25.00 -37.08
N GLY A 60 15.02 25.10 -36.19
CA GLY A 60 13.68 25.59 -36.53
C GLY A 60 12.99 26.17 -35.28
N GLY A 61 12.74 27.49 -35.33
CA GLY A 61 12.06 28.21 -34.29
C GLY A 61 10.58 27.85 -34.19
N MET A 62 10.09 27.70 -32.97
CA MET A 62 8.67 27.59 -32.66
C MET A 62 8.22 28.80 -31.84
N SER A 63 7.24 29.51 -32.37
CA SER A 63 6.48 30.52 -31.66
C SER A 63 5.60 29.89 -30.58
N ASN A 64 5.79 30.30 -29.35
CA ASN A 64 4.95 29.88 -28.21
C ASN A 64 3.83 30.90 -28.02
N VAL A 65 2.60 30.45 -28.17
CA VAL A 65 1.40 31.17 -27.75
C VAL A 65 0.86 30.45 -26.49
N GLY A 66 0.99 31.15 -25.35
CA GLY A 66 0.19 30.90 -24.17
C GLY A 66 0.76 29.88 -23.17
N GLY A 67 1.15 30.37 -22.00
CA GLY A 67 1.40 29.58 -20.82
C GLY A 67 2.83 29.71 -20.27
N ASN A 68 3.08 30.69 -19.39
CA ASN A 68 4.34 30.79 -18.67
C ASN A 68 4.39 29.80 -17.50
N ALA A 69 5.23 28.79 -17.61
CA ALA A 69 5.68 28.00 -16.48
C ALA A 69 7.04 28.52 -16.02
N ALA A 70 7.11 29.16 -14.85
CA ALA A 70 8.37 29.59 -14.27
C ALA A 70 8.85 28.57 -13.26
N THR A 71 10.03 28.00 -13.50
CA THR A 71 10.78 27.18 -12.56
C THR A 71 11.91 28.04 -11.99
N GLY A 72 11.75 28.53 -10.77
CA GLY A 72 12.76 29.33 -10.07
C GLY A 72 12.15 30.30 -9.06
N GLY A 73 12.90 30.70 -8.07
CA GLY A 73 12.48 31.66 -7.06
C GLY A 73 12.39 33.07 -7.65
N VAL A 74 11.27 33.76 -7.42
CA VAL A 74 11.09 35.16 -7.79
C VAL A 74 11.24 36.03 -6.54
N THR A 75 12.19 36.96 -6.56
CA THR A 75 12.33 38.02 -5.54
C THR A 75 11.75 39.32 -6.08
N SER A 76 10.74 39.86 -5.40
CA SER A 76 10.22 41.21 -5.72
C SER A 76 10.15 42.09 -4.47
N THR A 77 10.53 43.33 -4.66
CA THR A 77 10.40 44.42 -3.68
C THR A 77 9.13 45.21 -4.00
N GLY A 78 7.98 44.67 -3.67
CA GLY A 78 6.68 45.29 -3.91
C GLY A 78 5.59 44.24 -3.86
N GLY A 79 4.34 44.63 -3.73
CA GLY A 79 3.22 43.69 -3.67
C GLY A 79 3.06 42.93 -4.99
N SER A 80 2.99 41.61 -4.94
CA SER A 80 2.68 40.77 -6.11
C SER A 80 1.20 40.45 -6.13
N SER A 81 0.51 40.79 -7.18
CA SER A 81 -0.88 40.41 -7.45
C SER A 81 -0.97 39.46 -8.63
N ALA A 82 -1.61 38.32 -8.41
CA ALA A 82 -1.94 37.39 -9.49
C ALA A 82 -3.45 37.32 -9.64
N ALA A 83 -3.95 37.74 -10.77
CA ALA A 83 -5.36 37.63 -11.15
C ALA A 83 -5.50 36.57 -12.25
N GLY A 84 -6.30 35.51 -11.97
CA GLY A 84 -6.68 34.50 -12.96
C GLY A 84 -5.61 33.43 -13.23
N GLY A 85 -5.86 32.20 -12.85
CA GLY A 85 -5.28 30.95 -13.30
C GLY A 85 -3.77 30.84 -13.50
N SER A 86 -2.93 31.15 -12.52
CA SER A 86 -1.49 30.90 -12.62
C SER A 86 -1.03 29.74 -11.74
N MET A 87 -0.22 28.84 -12.32
CA MET A 87 0.48 27.76 -11.59
C MET A 87 1.92 28.22 -11.32
N SER A 88 2.32 28.29 -10.07
CA SER A 88 3.73 28.46 -9.71
C SER A 88 4.26 27.28 -8.90
N ARG A 89 5.40 26.76 -9.33
CA ARG A 89 6.20 25.77 -8.59
C ARG A 89 7.46 26.46 -8.08
N GLY A 90 7.60 26.52 -6.76
CA GLY A 90 8.76 27.13 -6.12
C GLY A 90 8.35 28.13 -5.03
N GLY A 91 9.28 28.49 -4.15
CA GLY A 91 9.05 29.47 -3.09
C GLY A 91 9.08 30.89 -3.65
N SER A 92 8.12 31.73 -3.32
CA SER A 92 8.19 33.16 -3.56
C SER A 92 8.50 33.91 -2.27
N ALA A 93 9.51 34.80 -2.30
CA ALA A 93 9.85 35.70 -1.20
C ALA A 93 9.54 37.13 -1.64
N GLY A 94 8.67 37.82 -0.87
CA GLY A 94 8.32 39.21 -1.13
C GLY A 94 8.37 40.04 0.15
N THR A 95 8.91 41.24 0.06
CA THR A 95 8.83 42.28 1.12
C THR A 95 7.65 43.18 0.80
N GLY A 96 6.48 42.88 1.37
CA GLY A 96 5.21 43.57 1.12
C GLY A 96 4.02 42.59 1.22
N GLY A 97 2.82 43.09 1.28
CA GLY A 97 1.63 42.24 1.34
C GLY A 97 1.42 41.44 0.07
N SER A 98 1.15 40.15 0.19
CA SER A 98 0.79 39.27 -0.95
C SER A 98 -0.74 39.10 -1.00
N VAL A 99 -1.33 39.30 -2.18
CA VAL A 99 -2.78 39.12 -2.40
C VAL A 99 -2.96 38.03 -3.47
N ALA A 100 -3.75 37.02 -3.16
CA ALA A 100 -4.15 36.00 -4.13
C ALA A 100 -5.68 36.05 -4.32
N GLU A 101 -6.13 36.23 -5.56
CA GLU A 101 -7.53 36.21 -5.93
C GLU A 101 -7.94 34.88 -6.55
N ALA A 102 -9.25 34.65 -6.63
CA ALA A 102 -9.89 33.38 -6.98
C ALA A 102 -9.24 32.61 -8.15
N GLY A 103 -8.89 31.35 -7.93
CA GLY A 103 -8.41 30.40 -8.96
C GLY A 103 -6.90 30.16 -8.99
N SER A 104 -6.11 30.64 -8.04
CA SER A 104 -4.67 30.37 -8.01
C SER A 104 -4.34 29.11 -7.21
N LEU A 105 -3.50 28.24 -7.80
CA LEU A 105 -2.89 27.06 -7.16
C LEU A 105 -1.41 27.37 -6.89
N ALA A 106 -1.01 27.38 -5.62
CA ALA A 106 0.39 27.52 -5.22
C ALA A 106 0.89 26.24 -4.57
N SER A 107 1.97 25.67 -5.10
CA SER A 107 2.66 24.51 -4.56
C SER A 107 4.07 24.90 -4.14
N GLY A 108 4.34 24.96 -2.86
CA GLY A 108 5.62 25.38 -2.26
C GLY A 108 5.42 26.30 -1.06
N GLY A 109 6.46 26.47 -0.23
CA GLY A 109 6.43 27.37 0.93
C GLY A 109 6.50 28.84 0.50
N SER A 110 5.58 29.68 0.97
CA SER A 110 5.62 31.12 0.79
C SER A 110 6.16 31.80 2.06
N THR A 111 7.26 32.55 1.93
CA THR A 111 7.76 33.39 3.03
C THR A 111 7.54 34.87 2.67
N ALA A 112 6.70 35.57 3.43
CA ALA A 112 6.55 37.01 3.34
C ALA A 112 7.18 37.64 4.58
N SER A 113 8.24 38.46 4.37
CA SER A 113 8.88 39.24 5.41
C SER A 113 8.51 40.71 5.19
N GLY A 114 7.44 41.17 5.82
CA GLY A 114 7.04 42.58 5.72
C GLY A 114 6.05 42.96 6.82
N ALA A 115 6.02 44.25 7.18
CA ALA A 115 5.09 44.81 8.18
C ALA A 115 3.62 44.86 7.69
N GLY A 116 3.29 44.20 6.57
CA GLY A 116 1.95 44.13 5.97
C GLY A 116 1.31 42.74 6.11
N GLY A 117 0.01 42.67 6.15
CA GLY A 117 -0.76 41.43 6.28
C GLY A 117 -0.87 40.64 4.96
N THR A 118 -1.06 39.32 5.09
CA THR A 118 -1.34 38.42 3.96
C THR A 118 -2.85 38.25 3.82
N ALA A 119 -3.38 38.48 2.62
CA ALA A 119 -4.79 38.26 2.34
C ALA A 119 -4.97 37.18 1.28
N ALA A 120 -5.85 36.20 1.52
CA ALA A 120 -6.22 35.17 0.55
C ALA A 120 -7.74 35.18 0.35
N SER A 121 -8.19 35.20 -0.90
CA SER A 121 -9.59 35.17 -1.29
C SER A 121 -9.77 33.99 -2.25
N GLY A 122 -10.42 32.92 -1.80
CA GLY A 122 -10.80 31.75 -2.60
C GLY A 122 -9.65 31.06 -3.33
N GLY A 123 -8.85 30.22 -2.66
CA GLY A 123 -7.73 29.52 -3.30
C GLY A 123 -7.26 28.31 -2.50
N VAL A 124 -6.50 27.41 -3.16
CA VAL A 124 -5.86 26.26 -2.54
C VAL A 124 -4.37 26.50 -2.41
N ALA A 125 -3.82 26.42 -1.20
CA ALA A 125 -2.40 26.49 -0.94
C ALA A 125 -1.88 25.21 -0.28
N THR A 126 -0.88 24.60 -0.89
CA THR A 126 -0.15 23.45 -0.33
C THR A 126 1.26 23.90 0.06
N GLY A 127 1.59 23.81 1.34
CA GLY A 127 2.89 24.22 1.91
C GLY A 127 2.74 25.12 3.13
N GLY A 128 3.83 25.31 3.88
CA GLY A 128 3.85 26.15 5.08
C GLY A 128 3.80 27.64 4.76
N MET A 129 2.93 28.38 5.43
CA MET A 129 2.92 29.86 5.39
C MET A 129 3.58 30.47 6.62
N ARG A 130 4.46 31.46 6.40
CA ARG A 130 5.07 32.23 7.50
C ARG A 130 4.84 33.74 7.27
N SER A 131 4.23 34.41 8.23
CA SER A 131 3.94 35.86 8.17
C SER A 131 4.31 36.55 9.49
N THR A 132 4.92 37.74 9.39
CA THR A 132 5.14 38.66 10.52
C THR A 132 4.17 39.86 10.44
N GLY A 133 2.92 39.61 10.28
CA GLY A 133 1.79 40.54 10.22
C GLY A 133 0.48 39.76 10.30
N GLY A 134 -0.64 40.41 10.42
CA GLY A 134 -1.94 39.74 10.48
C GLY A 134 -2.24 39.03 9.19
N ALA A 135 -2.80 37.80 9.26
CA ALA A 135 -3.29 37.07 8.10
C ALA A 135 -4.81 37.16 8.02
N THR A 136 -5.34 37.53 6.84
CA THR A 136 -6.80 37.66 6.61
C THR A 136 -7.22 36.72 5.49
N ALA A 137 -8.24 35.91 5.73
CA ALA A 137 -8.84 35.05 4.73
C ALA A 137 -10.32 35.40 4.55
N THR A 138 -10.74 35.67 3.31
CA THR A 138 -12.13 35.98 2.95
C THR A 138 -12.61 34.98 1.89
N GLY A 139 -13.69 34.27 2.16
CA GLY A 139 -14.19 33.22 1.26
C GLY A 139 -13.68 31.82 1.63
N GLY A 140 -14.13 30.78 0.95
CA GLY A 140 -13.70 29.40 1.20
C GLY A 140 -12.25 29.17 0.76
N SER A 141 -11.31 29.09 1.69
CA SER A 141 -9.90 28.77 1.40
C SER A 141 -9.54 27.42 1.99
N LEU A 142 -8.82 26.60 1.21
CA LEU A 142 -8.26 25.33 1.65
C LEU A 142 -6.73 25.46 1.78
N ALA A 143 -6.20 25.26 2.97
CA ALA A 143 -4.76 25.25 3.22
C ALA A 143 -4.31 23.91 3.81
N THR A 144 -3.33 23.30 3.18
CA THR A 144 -2.67 22.08 3.67
C THR A 144 -1.24 22.42 4.02
N GLY A 145 -0.90 22.41 5.31
CA GLY A 145 0.44 22.74 5.82
C GLY A 145 0.38 23.56 7.11
N GLY A 146 1.50 23.63 7.84
CA GLY A 146 1.62 24.43 9.06
C GLY A 146 1.77 25.92 8.76
N GLY A 147 0.97 26.76 9.39
CA GLY A 147 1.11 28.23 9.32
C GLY A 147 1.66 28.80 10.61
N ILE A 148 2.66 29.71 10.52
CA ILE A 148 3.16 30.48 11.66
C ILE A 148 2.90 31.97 11.40
N ALA A 149 2.14 32.63 12.28
CA ALA A 149 1.88 34.04 12.21
C ALA A 149 2.22 34.72 13.55
N THR A 150 3.04 35.79 13.47
CA THR A 150 3.23 36.74 14.58
C THR A 150 2.30 37.92 14.31
N GLY A 151 1.10 37.89 14.91
CA GLY A 151 0.01 38.86 14.65
C GLY A 151 -1.35 38.17 14.68
N GLY A 152 -2.41 38.95 14.71
CA GLY A 152 -3.77 38.39 14.74
C GLY A 152 -4.17 37.69 13.43
N ILE A 153 -4.89 36.58 13.54
CA ILE A 153 -5.51 35.90 12.38
C ILE A 153 -7.02 36.21 12.38
N THR A 154 -7.51 36.80 11.29
CA THR A 154 -8.93 37.07 11.10
C THR A 154 -9.46 36.24 9.95
N SER A 155 -10.56 35.53 10.16
CA SER A 155 -11.20 34.71 9.14
C SER A 155 -12.69 35.04 9.05
N THR A 156 -13.16 35.38 7.85
CA THR A 156 -14.58 35.59 7.52
C THR A 156 -14.96 34.61 6.42
N GLY A 157 -15.77 33.62 6.73
CA GLY A 157 -16.15 32.53 5.82
C GLY A 157 -15.58 31.18 6.26
N GLY A 158 -16.04 30.08 5.65
CA GLY A 158 -15.58 28.74 5.98
C GLY A 158 -14.13 28.50 5.52
N THR A 159 -13.21 28.39 6.44
CA THR A 159 -11.83 27.97 6.16
C THR A 159 -11.60 26.57 6.68
N LYS A 160 -11.05 25.68 5.83
CA LYS A 160 -10.61 24.36 6.25
C LYS A 160 -9.09 24.34 6.23
N ALA A 161 -8.48 24.16 7.42
CA ALA A 161 -7.02 23.99 7.54
C ALA A 161 -6.71 22.60 8.07
N THR A 162 -5.83 21.89 7.38
CA THR A 162 -5.27 20.62 7.83
C THR A 162 -3.80 20.85 8.12
N GLY A 163 -3.43 20.91 9.41
CA GLY A 163 -2.07 21.21 9.88
C GLY A 163 -2.10 22.10 11.14
N GLY A 164 -1.04 22.07 11.92
CA GLY A 164 -0.91 22.87 13.14
C GLY A 164 -0.69 24.36 12.84
N ALA A 165 -1.52 25.24 13.41
CA ALA A 165 -1.29 26.68 13.37
C ALA A 165 -0.76 27.16 14.72
N VAL A 166 0.36 27.89 14.73
CA VAL A 166 0.89 28.56 15.92
C VAL A 166 0.74 30.07 15.76
N SER A 167 0.04 30.70 16.69
CA SER A 167 -0.14 32.16 16.72
C SER A 167 0.32 32.74 18.06
N THR A 168 1.16 33.78 18.03
CA THR A 168 1.48 34.60 19.17
C THR A 168 0.77 35.95 19.02
N GLY A 169 -0.53 35.96 19.25
CA GLY A 169 -1.39 37.15 19.17
C GLY A 169 -2.87 36.75 19.26
N GLY A 170 -3.74 37.67 19.61
CA GLY A 170 -5.15 37.40 19.79
C GLY A 170 -5.88 36.99 18.49
N ALA A 171 -6.69 35.93 18.53
CA ALA A 171 -7.58 35.54 17.44
C ALA A 171 -8.98 36.08 17.70
N THR A 172 -9.53 36.85 16.75
CA THR A 172 -10.93 37.27 16.77
C THR A 172 -11.73 36.54 15.70
N THR A 173 -12.76 35.83 16.12
CA THR A 173 -13.69 35.14 15.23
C THR A 173 -15.05 35.85 15.25
N GLY A 174 -15.43 36.43 14.11
CA GLY A 174 -16.82 36.86 13.88
C GLY A 174 -17.69 35.65 13.64
N GLY A 175 -18.80 35.55 14.37
CA GLY A 175 -19.67 34.38 14.42
C GLY A 175 -20.31 34.04 13.08
N ALA A 176 -20.15 32.78 12.67
CA ALA A 176 -21.02 32.10 11.72
C ALA A 176 -21.21 30.67 12.19
N SER A 177 -22.49 30.25 12.25
CA SER A 177 -22.90 28.88 12.57
C SER A 177 -22.41 27.91 11.51
N GLY A 178 -21.36 27.14 11.79
CA GLY A 178 -20.88 26.07 10.93
C GLY A 178 -19.90 25.24 11.73
N GLY A 179 -20.16 23.93 11.84
CA GLY A 179 -19.50 23.02 12.72
C GLY A 179 -17.96 23.08 12.67
N ARG A 180 -17.36 23.32 13.82
CA ARG A 180 -15.93 23.18 14.06
C ARG A 180 -15.57 21.73 14.32
N VAL A 181 -14.75 21.16 13.49
CA VAL A 181 -13.94 20.00 13.89
C VAL A 181 -12.50 20.51 14.04
N GLY A 182 -12.12 20.79 15.26
CA GLY A 182 -10.76 21.15 15.62
C GLY A 182 -10.12 19.96 16.32
N SER A 183 -9.11 19.37 15.69
CA SER A 183 -8.20 18.41 16.34
C SER A 183 -6.82 19.04 16.41
N GLY A 184 -6.52 19.64 17.54
CA GLY A 184 -5.21 20.22 17.82
C GLY A 184 -5.17 20.72 19.26
N GLY A 185 -4.33 20.11 20.08
CA GLY A 185 -4.16 20.46 21.48
C GLY A 185 -3.56 21.87 21.65
N THR A 186 -4.18 22.70 22.45
CA THR A 186 -3.61 23.97 22.93
C THR A 186 -2.86 23.73 24.22
N SER A 187 -1.54 23.97 24.21
CA SER A 187 -0.74 24.07 25.45
C SER A 187 -0.89 25.46 26.01
N GLY A 188 -1.71 25.60 27.04
CA GLY A 188 -1.78 26.81 27.87
C GLY A 188 -1.15 26.49 29.22
N SER A 189 -0.10 27.23 29.59
CA SER A 189 0.54 27.16 30.91
C SER A 189 -0.02 28.28 31.79
N ALA A 190 -0.73 27.91 32.84
CA ALA A 190 -0.70 28.65 34.14
C ALA A 190 -1.65 27.94 35.14
N GLY A 191 -1.11 27.72 36.32
CA GLY A 191 -1.52 26.92 37.41
C GLY A 191 -2.84 27.23 38.10
N THR A 192 -3.27 26.34 38.88
CA THR A 192 -3.35 26.29 40.36
C THR A 192 -4.26 25.15 40.78
N SER A 193 -3.91 24.55 41.86
CA SER A 193 -4.46 23.40 42.59
C SER A 193 -5.95 23.51 42.93
N GLY A 194 -6.65 22.38 42.81
CA GLY A 194 -7.95 22.18 43.42
C GLY A 194 -8.22 20.69 43.55
N MET A 195 -8.16 20.13 44.78
CA MET A 195 -8.64 18.81 45.15
C MET A 195 -10.15 18.73 45.06
N GLY A 196 -10.67 17.62 44.56
CA GLY A 196 -12.11 17.35 44.69
C GLY A 196 -12.58 16.10 43.93
N GLY A 197 -12.81 15.02 44.68
CA GLY A 197 -13.98 14.13 44.52
C GLY A 197 -14.04 13.20 43.31
N ASN A 198 -13.62 11.97 43.53
CA ASN A 198 -13.90 10.81 42.72
C ASN A 198 -15.38 10.40 42.83
N THR A 199 -16.15 10.47 41.75
CA THR A 199 -17.35 9.64 41.58
C THR A 199 -17.32 8.99 40.23
N GLY A 200 -17.12 7.65 40.23
CA GLY A 200 -17.09 6.85 39.03
C GLY A 200 -18.40 6.94 38.24
N SER A 201 -18.28 7.44 37.03
CA SER A 201 -19.27 7.26 35.98
C SER A 201 -18.63 6.38 34.93
N GLY A 202 -19.24 5.21 34.67
CA GLY A 202 -18.74 4.26 33.69
C GLY A 202 -18.42 4.93 32.35
N GLY A 203 -17.14 5.13 32.12
CA GLY A 203 -16.64 5.69 30.87
C GLY A 203 -17.02 4.77 29.72
N LYS A 204 -17.87 5.27 28.84
CA LYS A 204 -18.04 4.74 27.50
C LYS A 204 -16.66 4.84 26.87
N THR A 205 -15.93 3.72 26.79
CA THR A 205 -14.71 3.63 26.02
C THR A 205 -15.08 3.98 24.58
N THR A 206 -14.68 5.15 24.12
CA THR A 206 -14.74 5.46 22.70
C THR A 206 -13.93 4.38 22.00
N ALA A 207 -14.60 3.58 21.14
CA ALA A 207 -13.94 2.60 20.29
C ALA A 207 -12.78 3.31 19.57
N GLY A 208 -11.59 2.71 19.60
CA GLY A 208 -10.41 3.25 18.93
C GLY A 208 -10.67 3.39 17.43
N THR A 209 -9.90 4.21 16.75
CA THR A 209 -9.94 4.29 15.27
C THR A 209 -9.14 3.11 14.69
N GLY A 210 -9.74 2.35 13.78
CA GLY A 210 -9.05 1.29 13.03
C GLY A 210 -8.56 1.77 11.66
N PRO A 211 -7.76 0.95 10.94
CA PRO A 211 -7.27 1.27 9.60
C PRO A 211 -8.40 1.59 8.62
N CYS A 212 -9.52 0.86 8.66
CA CYS A 212 -10.66 1.08 7.78
C CYS A 212 -11.41 2.37 8.06
N ASP A 213 -11.42 2.85 9.30
CA ASP A 213 -11.97 4.19 9.62
C ASP A 213 -11.09 5.29 9.00
N ILE A 214 -9.77 5.10 9.00
CA ILE A 214 -8.80 6.02 8.39
C ILE A 214 -8.96 6.06 6.87
N PHE A 215 -9.04 4.90 6.24
CA PHE A 215 -9.29 4.81 4.80
C PHE A 215 -10.64 5.44 4.42
N ALA A 216 -11.70 5.18 5.18
CA ALA A 216 -13.01 5.79 4.94
C ALA A 216 -12.98 7.32 5.08
N ALA A 217 -12.25 7.85 6.08
CA ALA A 217 -12.03 9.29 6.23
C ALA A 217 -11.20 9.88 5.07
N GLY A 218 -10.34 9.07 4.45
CA GLY A 218 -9.57 9.39 3.24
C GLY A 218 -10.34 9.23 1.92
N ASN A 219 -11.64 8.93 1.96
CA ASN A 219 -12.52 8.65 0.82
C ASN A 219 -12.10 7.40 0.01
N THR A 220 -11.43 6.46 0.64
CA THR A 220 -11.05 5.16 0.08
C THR A 220 -11.52 4.04 1.04
N PRO A 221 -12.85 3.82 1.19
CA PRO A 221 -13.39 2.89 2.17
C PRO A 221 -12.93 1.45 1.90
N CYS A 222 -12.77 0.66 2.97
CA CYS A 222 -12.45 -0.75 2.87
C CYS A 222 -13.56 -1.53 2.15
N VAL A 223 -13.14 -2.41 1.26
CA VAL A 223 -13.98 -3.42 0.61
C VAL A 223 -13.65 -4.83 1.11
N ALA A 224 -12.47 -5.03 1.67
CA ALA A 224 -12.10 -6.22 2.44
C ALA A 224 -11.20 -5.81 3.61
N ALA A 225 -11.34 -6.50 4.74
CA ALA A 225 -10.56 -6.23 5.94
C ALA A 225 -10.41 -7.54 6.74
N HIS A 226 -9.24 -8.16 6.66
CA HIS A 226 -8.93 -9.47 7.21
C HIS A 226 -7.89 -9.37 8.32
N SER A 227 -8.16 -9.96 9.47
CA SER A 227 -7.20 -10.02 10.57
C SER A 227 -7.56 -11.13 11.54
N THR A 228 -6.56 -11.88 12.01
CA THR A 228 -6.72 -12.82 13.11
C THR A 228 -6.27 -12.23 14.44
N VAL A 229 -5.84 -10.98 14.47
CA VAL A 229 -5.18 -10.38 15.64
C VAL A 229 -5.98 -9.24 16.28
N ARG A 230 -6.70 -8.45 15.49
CA ARG A 230 -7.47 -7.29 15.99
C ARG A 230 -8.61 -6.88 15.07
N ALA A 231 -9.50 -6.05 15.58
CA ALA A 231 -10.44 -5.30 14.77
C ALA A 231 -9.73 -4.26 13.90
N LEU A 232 -10.17 -4.11 12.65
CA LEU A 232 -9.67 -3.13 11.69
C LEU A 232 -10.61 -1.92 11.53
N LEU A 233 -11.75 -1.92 12.23
CA LEU A 233 -12.64 -0.77 12.44
C LEU A 233 -12.85 -0.59 13.94
N GLY A 234 -12.86 0.65 14.40
CA GLY A 234 -13.01 0.97 15.81
C GLY A 234 -14.32 0.51 16.44
N ALA A 235 -15.38 0.43 15.65
CA ALA A 235 -16.68 -0.05 16.11
C ALA A 235 -16.92 -1.55 15.91
N TYR A 236 -16.00 -2.28 15.28
CA TYR A 236 -16.19 -3.70 14.97
C TYR A 236 -16.24 -4.55 16.24
N ASN A 237 -17.27 -5.38 16.35
CA ASN A 237 -17.52 -6.28 17.47
C ASN A 237 -17.94 -7.69 17.01
N GLY A 238 -17.44 -8.10 15.84
CA GLY A 238 -17.76 -9.38 15.22
C GLY A 238 -16.65 -10.40 15.36
N ASN A 239 -16.79 -11.49 14.60
CA ASN A 239 -15.82 -12.56 14.50
C ASN A 239 -14.64 -12.15 13.62
N LEU A 240 -13.42 -12.46 14.04
CA LEU A 240 -12.22 -12.24 13.27
C LEU A 240 -11.90 -13.46 12.39
N TYR A 241 -12.00 -14.67 12.95
CA TYR A 241 -11.75 -15.92 12.23
C TYR A 241 -12.50 -17.09 12.89
N GLN A 242 -12.59 -18.18 12.16
CA GLN A 242 -13.14 -19.46 12.66
C GLN A 242 -12.04 -20.51 12.71
N VAL A 243 -12.07 -21.35 13.75
CA VAL A 243 -11.19 -22.51 13.86
C VAL A 243 -12.01 -23.79 13.88
N THR A 244 -11.43 -24.87 13.30
CA THR A 244 -12.02 -26.22 13.30
C THR A 244 -11.10 -27.20 14.01
N ARG A 245 -11.63 -27.94 15.01
CA ARG A 245 -10.88 -28.97 15.74
C ARG A 245 -10.72 -30.24 14.91
N ALA A 246 -9.52 -30.82 14.92
CA ALA A 246 -9.26 -32.07 14.22
C ALA A 246 -9.97 -33.27 14.85
N SER A 247 -10.18 -33.28 16.18
CA SER A 247 -10.71 -34.42 16.95
C SER A 247 -12.16 -34.77 16.63
N ASP A 248 -13.01 -33.78 16.40
CA ASP A 248 -14.46 -33.96 16.22
C ASP A 248 -15.08 -33.10 15.10
N LYS A 249 -14.24 -32.33 14.40
CA LYS A 249 -14.64 -31.43 13.30
C LYS A 249 -15.62 -30.32 13.73
N THR A 250 -15.75 -30.06 15.02
CA THR A 250 -16.51 -28.90 15.47
C THR A 250 -15.78 -27.60 15.21
N THR A 251 -16.51 -26.52 15.03
CA THR A 251 -16.00 -25.18 14.73
C THR A 251 -16.21 -24.23 15.91
N LYS A 252 -15.37 -23.20 15.98
CA LYS A 252 -15.49 -22.10 16.93
C LYS A 252 -15.10 -20.79 16.30
N ASP A 253 -15.99 -19.81 16.36
CA ASP A 253 -15.68 -18.45 15.97
C ASP A 253 -14.89 -17.74 17.06
N ILE A 254 -13.83 -17.05 16.67
CA ILE A 254 -13.00 -16.23 17.53
C ILE A 254 -13.28 -14.76 17.21
N GLY A 255 -13.90 -14.08 18.15
CA GLY A 255 -14.24 -12.67 18.03
C GLY A 255 -13.23 -11.75 18.70
N VAL A 256 -13.62 -10.50 18.88
CA VAL A 256 -12.84 -9.50 19.61
C VAL A 256 -13.22 -9.49 21.10
N LEU A 257 -12.25 -9.16 21.97
CA LEU A 257 -12.48 -8.99 23.41
C LEU A 257 -13.39 -7.81 23.75
N SER A 258 -13.42 -6.81 22.88
CA SER A 258 -14.27 -5.61 22.99
C SER A 258 -14.37 -4.94 21.61
N PRO A 259 -15.36 -4.09 21.35
CA PRO A 259 -15.44 -3.34 20.10
C PRO A 259 -14.12 -2.61 19.77
N GLY A 260 -13.59 -2.80 18.55
CA GLY A 260 -12.32 -2.22 18.12
C GLY A 260 -11.07 -2.85 18.76
N GLY A 261 -11.24 -3.95 19.51
CA GLY A 261 -10.18 -4.58 20.31
C GLY A 261 -9.45 -5.72 19.60
N PHE A 262 -8.69 -6.46 20.39
CA PHE A 262 -7.88 -7.60 19.97
C PHE A 262 -8.67 -8.92 20.03
N ALA A 263 -8.16 -9.95 19.34
CA ALA A 263 -8.75 -11.29 19.31
C ALA A 263 -8.85 -11.91 20.70
N ASP A 264 -9.94 -12.65 20.96
CA ASP A 264 -10.11 -13.49 22.13
C ASP A 264 -9.37 -14.83 21.95
N SER A 265 -8.05 -14.79 22.01
CA SER A 265 -7.20 -15.98 21.86
C SER A 265 -7.39 -17.00 23.00
N ALA A 266 -7.86 -16.58 24.17
CA ALA A 266 -8.13 -17.49 25.28
C ALA A 266 -9.29 -18.46 24.95
N THR A 267 -10.28 -18.00 24.21
CA THR A 267 -11.35 -18.86 23.68
C THR A 267 -10.78 -19.91 22.72
N GLN A 268 -9.85 -19.53 21.82
CA GLN A 268 -9.16 -20.48 20.94
C GLN A 268 -8.32 -21.49 21.75
N ASP A 269 -7.50 -21.02 22.69
CA ASP A 269 -6.65 -21.87 23.54
C ASP A 269 -7.48 -22.96 24.24
N THR A 270 -8.62 -22.55 24.81
CA THR A 270 -9.54 -23.47 25.48
C THR A 270 -10.15 -24.48 24.51
N PHE A 271 -10.62 -24.00 23.36
CA PHE A 271 -11.29 -24.82 22.35
C PHE A 271 -10.35 -25.83 21.70
N CYS A 272 -9.09 -25.47 21.46
CA CYS A 272 -8.09 -26.31 20.81
C CYS A 272 -7.27 -27.17 21.78
N THR A 273 -7.59 -27.17 23.08
CA THR A 273 -6.88 -27.98 24.09
C THR A 273 -6.96 -29.47 23.76
N GLY A 274 -5.79 -30.13 23.69
CA GLY A 274 -5.66 -31.57 23.47
C GLY A 274 -5.90 -32.04 22.04
N THR A 275 -6.00 -31.12 21.09
CA THR A 275 -6.15 -31.41 19.65
C THR A 275 -5.49 -30.33 18.82
N THR A 276 -5.28 -30.57 17.52
CA THR A 276 -4.91 -29.52 16.56
C THR A 276 -6.17 -28.80 16.07
N CYS A 277 -6.00 -27.52 15.70
CA CYS A 277 -7.03 -26.71 15.05
C CYS A 277 -6.47 -26.10 13.77
N THR A 278 -7.33 -25.98 12.74
CA THR A 278 -7.03 -25.19 11.55
C THR A 278 -7.90 -23.94 11.50
N ILE A 279 -7.39 -22.85 10.88
CA ILE A 279 -8.18 -21.66 10.58
C ILE A 279 -9.00 -21.97 9.32
N THR A 280 -10.32 -22.08 9.45
CA THR A 280 -11.21 -22.44 8.32
C THR A 280 -11.80 -21.24 7.62
N ILE A 281 -11.98 -20.12 8.32
CA ILE A 281 -12.48 -18.86 7.76
C ILE A 281 -11.67 -17.72 8.37
N ILE A 282 -11.25 -16.75 7.55
CA ILE A 282 -10.82 -15.43 8.00
C ILE A 282 -11.92 -14.46 7.60
N TYR A 283 -12.63 -13.91 8.59
CA TYR A 283 -13.80 -13.07 8.34
C TYR A 283 -13.40 -11.69 7.82
N ASP A 284 -14.15 -11.23 6.83
CA ASP A 284 -14.08 -9.84 6.37
C ASP A 284 -14.84 -8.93 7.32
N GLN A 285 -14.16 -7.93 7.83
CA GLN A 285 -14.70 -6.94 8.77
C GLN A 285 -15.32 -5.72 8.07
N SER A 286 -15.14 -5.57 6.74
CA SER A 286 -15.63 -4.41 5.97
C SER A 286 -17.16 -4.36 5.83
N GLY A 287 -17.85 -5.47 6.13
CA GLY A 287 -19.29 -5.63 5.92
C GLY A 287 -19.66 -6.00 4.48
N LYS A 288 -18.68 -6.33 3.62
CA LYS A 288 -18.92 -6.79 2.25
C LYS A 288 -19.04 -8.32 2.14
N ASN A 289 -18.77 -9.04 3.25
CA ASN A 289 -18.77 -10.51 3.32
C ASN A 289 -17.75 -11.19 2.40
N ASN A 290 -16.64 -10.55 2.15
CA ASN A 290 -15.52 -11.08 1.37
C ASN A 290 -14.64 -12.00 2.25
N HIS A 291 -15.24 -13.01 2.89
CA HIS A 291 -14.55 -13.92 3.79
C HIS A 291 -13.59 -14.82 3.03
N LEU A 292 -12.37 -14.98 3.57
CA LEU A 292 -11.39 -15.91 3.00
C LEU A 292 -11.61 -17.32 3.57
N THR A 293 -11.64 -18.31 2.69
CA THR A 293 -11.69 -19.74 3.01
C THR A 293 -10.52 -20.46 2.33
N GLN A 294 -10.33 -21.74 2.62
CA GLN A 294 -9.30 -22.56 1.97
C GLN A 294 -9.33 -22.34 0.44
N ALA A 295 -8.17 -22.04 -0.15
CA ALA A 295 -8.06 -21.89 -1.59
C ALA A 295 -8.34 -23.22 -2.32
N PRO A 296 -9.09 -23.23 -3.42
CA PRO A 296 -9.30 -24.43 -4.23
C PRO A 296 -8.05 -24.77 -5.04
N ILE A 297 -8.09 -25.88 -5.76
CA ILE A 297 -7.07 -26.22 -6.76
C ILE A 297 -7.13 -25.18 -7.88
N GLY A 298 -5.98 -24.62 -8.24
CA GLY A 298 -5.82 -23.72 -9.37
C GLY A 298 -5.05 -24.36 -10.53
N GLN A 299 -4.66 -23.54 -11.49
CA GLN A 299 -3.94 -24.01 -12.68
C GLN A 299 -2.54 -24.55 -12.36
N ARG A 300 -1.87 -24.01 -11.35
CA ARG A 300 -0.46 -24.28 -11.03
C ARG A 300 -0.24 -25.30 -9.91
N ASN A 301 -1.28 -25.72 -9.21
CA ASN A 301 -1.16 -26.75 -8.19
C ASN A 301 -1.99 -27.99 -8.52
N THR A 302 -1.61 -29.13 -7.96
CA THR A 302 -2.28 -30.42 -8.16
C THR A 302 -3.12 -30.86 -6.98
N THR A 303 -2.98 -30.17 -5.87
CA THR A 303 -3.71 -30.36 -4.61
C THR A 303 -4.15 -29.01 -4.08
N ALA A 304 -5.33 -28.93 -3.47
CA ALA A 304 -5.77 -27.69 -2.85
C ALA A 304 -4.76 -27.27 -1.74
N PRO A 305 -4.39 -25.98 -1.66
CA PRO A 305 -3.64 -25.45 -0.56
C PRO A 305 -4.27 -25.80 0.79
N LYS A 306 -3.48 -25.93 1.84
CA LYS A 306 -3.96 -26.31 3.16
C LYS A 306 -4.43 -25.09 3.94
N GLU A 307 -5.33 -25.35 4.89
CA GLU A 307 -5.66 -24.39 5.95
C GLU A 307 -4.51 -24.29 6.96
N ALA A 308 -4.23 -23.08 7.45
CA ALA A 308 -3.18 -22.83 8.43
C ALA A 308 -3.49 -23.49 9.80
N ASP A 309 -2.47 -24.00 10.48
CA ASP A 309 -2.57 -24.38 11.90
C ASP A 309 -2.83 -23.13 12.74
N ALA A 310 -3.95 -23.12 13.44
CA ALA A 310 -4.41 -21.97 14.22
C ALA A 310 -3.48 -21.63 15.41
N THR A 311 -2.58 -22.52 15.78
CA THR A 311 -1.67 -22.37 16.95
C THR A 311 -0.21 -22.16 16.56
N ALA A 312 0.11 -22.19 15.25
CA ALA A 312 1.49 -22.19 14.76
C ALA A 312 2.23 -20.86 14.96
N LEU A 313 1.50 -19.72 15.00
CA LEU A 313 2.09 -18.39 15.08
C LEU A 313 1.58 -17.58 16.28
N PRO A 314 1.90 -17.99 17.53
CA PRO A 314 1.58 -17.17 18.71
C PRO A 314 2.55 -16.00 18.82
N PHE A 315 2.03 -14.81 19.14
CA PHE A 315 2.85 -13.64 19.45
C PHE A 315 2.12 -12.68 20.40
N THR A 316 2.78 -11.58 20.76
CA THR A 316 2.21 -10.57 21.65
C THR A 316 1.92 -9.29 20.87
N ILE A 317 0.76 -8.68 21.10
CA ILE A 317 0.38 -7.35 20.64
C ILE A 317 -0.22 -6.55 21.79
N SER A 318 0.36 -5.41 22.13
CA SER A 318 -0.04 -4.61 23.30
C SER A 318 -0.20 -5.45 24.59
N GLY A 319 0.77 -6.31 24.90
CA GLY A 319 0.76 -7.18 26.08
C GLY A 319 -0.24 -8.34 26.03
N ARG A 320 -0.89 -8.61 24.90
CA ARG A 320 -1.89 -9.67 24.73
C ARG A 320 -1.38 -10.75 23.79
N LYS A 321 -1.52 -12.01 24.18
CA LYS A 321 -1.28 -13.14 23.30
C LYS A 321 -2.37 -13.18 22.21
N VAL A 322 -1.95 -13.31 20.98
CA VAL A 322 -2.81 -13.52 19.79
C VAL A 322 -2.13 -14.51 18.85
N TYR A 323 -2.80 -14.85 17.76
CA TYR A 323 -2.26 -15.76 16.74
C TYR A 323 -2.34 -15.10 15.36
N GLY A 324 -1.21 -15.09 14.64
CA GLY A 324 -1.18 -14.80 13.21
C GLY A 324 -1.50 -16.05 12.38
N VAL A 325 -1.50 -15.90 11.08
CA VAL A 325 -1.70 -16.98 10.11
C VAL A 325 -0.33 -17.39 9.57
N HIS A 326 0.14 -18.59 9.91
CA HIS A 326 1.39 -19.16 9.42
C HIS A 326 1.12 -19.97 8.15
N LEU A 327 1.70 -19.54 7.04
CA LEU A 327 1.49 -20.12 5.71
C LEU A 327 2.80 -20.68 5.15
N PRO A 328 3.16 -21.93 5.48
CA PRO A 328 4.21 -22.66 4.78
C PRO A 328 3.83 -22.92 3.31
N VAL A 329 4.79 -23.38 2.51
CA VAL A 329 4.54 -23.83 1.13
C VAL A 329 3.36 -24.80 1.07
N GLY A 330 2.44 -24.57 0.14
CA GLY A 330 1.22 -25.36 -0.03
C GLY A 330 0.08 -24.98 0.92
N TYR A 331 0.07 -23.75 1.45
CA TYR A 331 -1.01 -23.20 2.27
C TYR A 331 -1.57 -21.93 1.63
N GLY A 332 -2.88 -21.69 1.76
CA GLY A 332 -3.48 -20.48 1.22
C GLY A 332 -4.99 -20.40 1.34
N TYR A 333 -5.49 -19.17 1.21
CA TYR A 333 -6.90 -18.81 1.31
C TYR A 333 -7.33 -17.98 0.11
N ARG A 334 -8.63 -18.04 -0.20
CA ARG A 334 -9.16 -17.33 -1.36
C ARG A 334 -10.68 -17.10 -1.27
N ILE A 335 -11.16 -16.12 -1.99
CA ILE A 335 -12.56 -15.94 -2.37
C ILE A 335 -12.63 -15.39 -3.80
N ASP A 336 -13.39 -16.10 -4.68
CA ASP A 336 -13.54 -15.74 -6.09
C ASP A 336 -14.69 -14.76 -6.34
N LYS A 337 -15.74 -14.82 -5.52
CA LYS A 337 -16.96 -14.02 -5.69
C LYS A 337 -17.02 -12.94 -4.61
N THR A 338 -16.53 -11.77 -4.95
CA THR A 338 -16.42 -10.64 -4.02
C THR A 338 -17.47 -9.56 -4.25
N THR A 339 -17.54 -8.63 -3.31
CA THR A 339 -18.39 -7.44 -3.39
C THR A 339 -17.55 -6.19 -3.21
N GLY A 340 -17.52 -5.32 -4.23
CA GLY A 340 -16.91 -4.00 -4.17
C GLY A 340 -15.40 -3.98 -4.39
N VAL A 341 -14.74 -5.11 -4.61
CA VAL A 341 -13.32 -5.19 -4.99
C VAL A 341 -13.15 -4.61 -6.40
N ALA A 342 -12.04 -3.93 -6.64
CA ALA A 342 -11.75 -3.27 -7.89
C ALA A 342 -11.67 -4.28 -9.06
N THR A 343 -12.19 -3.88 -10.22
CA THR A 343 -12.11 -4.65 -11.47
C THR A 343 -11.61 -3.77 -12.60
N GLY A 344 -11.00 -4.39 -13.62
CA GLY A 344 -10.41 -3.64 -14.74
C GLY A 344 -9.31 -2.70 -14.26
N ASP A 345 -9.36 -1.45 -14.68
CA ASP A 345 -8.36 -0.41 -14.32
C ASP A 345 -8.82 0.48 -13.13
N GLN A 346 -9.80 0.03 -12.33
CA GLN A 346 -10.26 0.78 -11.17
C GLN A 346 -9.13 0.92 -10.14
N PRO A 347 -8.97 2.10 -9.51
CA PRO A 347 -7.95 2.29 -8.48
C PRO A 347 -8.30 1.53 -7.21
N GLU A 348 -7.27 1.07 -6.50
CA GLU A 348 -7.40 0.43 -5.19
C GLU A 348 -6.13 0.63 -4.35
N THR A 349 -6.22 0.32 -3.07
CA THR A 349 -5.07 0.22 -2.18
C THR A 349 -5.18 -1.09 -1.42
N GLU A 350 -4.09 -1.80 -1.35
CA GLU A 350 -3.96 -3.05 -0.65
C GLU A 350 -2.78 -2.98 0.30
N TYR A 351 -2.95 -3.46 1.53
CA TYR A 351 -1.81 -3.68 2.41
C TYR A 351 -1.98 -4.96 3.21
N MET A 352 -0.85 -5.53 3.62
CA MET A 352 -0.78 -6.53 4.69
C MET A 352 0.30 -6.18 5.70
N VAL A 353 0.11 -6.64 6.94
CA VAL A 353 1.19 -6.77 7.91
C VAL A 353 1.66 -8.22 7.89
N THR A 354 2.95 -8.42 7.61
CA THR A 354 3.58 -9.71 7.38
C THR A 354 4.91 -9.82 8.15
N SER A 355 5.60 -10.97 8.06
CA SER A 355 6.91 -11.20 8.70
C SER A 355 8.06 -11.03 7.72
N GLY A 356 9.03 -10.18 8.05
CA GLY A 356 10.29 -10.08 7.31
C GLY A 356 11.31 -11.18 7.66
N THR A 357 10.91 -12.17 8.49
CA THR A 357 11.80 -13.25 8.93
C THR A 357 11.36 -14.64 8.48
N PHE A 358 10.15 -14.77 7.91
CA PHE A 358 9.63 -16.03 7.37
C PHE A 358 9.14 -15.81 5.93
N PHE A 359 9.97 -16.13 4.98
CA PHE A 359 9.76 -15.97 3.54
C PHE A 359 10.64 -16.95 2.77
N ASN A 360 10.46 -17.08 1.45
CA ASN A 360 11.36 -17.80 0.57
C ASN A 360 11.49 -17.11 -0.81
N ALA A 361 12.39 -17.64 -1.66
CA ALA A 361 12.63 -17.14 -3.00
C ALA A 361 11.72 -17.82 -4.04
N SER A 362 10.41 -17.78 -3.80
CA SER A 362 9.40 -18.43 -4.64
C SER A 362 8.18 -17.54 -4.83
N CYS A 363 7.26 -17.94 -5.72
CA CYS A 363 5.96 -17.30 -5.95
C CYS A 363 4.83 -18.23 -5.49
N CYS A 364 3.72 -17.76 -4.94
CA CYS A 364 3.47 -16.38 -4.58
C CYS A 364 2.99 -16.35 -3.14
N PHE A 365 3.54 -15.46 -2.33
CA PHE A 365 2.95 -15.11 -1.04
C PHE A 365 2.32 -13.73 -1.21
N ASP A 366 1.07 -13.75 -1.69
CA ASP A 366 0.32 -12.57 -2.07
C ASP A 366 -0.83 -12.32 -1.11
N TYR A 367 -1.23 -11.05 -1.04
CA TYR A 367 -2.50 -10.61 -0.49
C TYR A 367 -3.06 -9.50 -1.38
N GLY A 368 -4.22 -9.73 -1.98
CA GLY A 368 -4.86 -8.73 -2.83
C GLY A 368 -5.73 -9.28 -3.93
N ASN A 369 -5.91 -8.48 -4.98
CA ASN A 369 -6.79 -8.71 -6.12
C ASN A 369 -6.22 -9.78 -7.06
N ALA A 370 -7.06 -10.73 -7.47
CA ALA A 370 -6.66 -11.84 -8.33
C ALA A 370 -7.76 -12.21 -9.36
N GLU A 371 -7.43 -13.17 -10.22
CA GLU A 371 -8.38 -13.81 -11.15
C GLU A 371 -9.50 -14.52 -10.40
N THR A 372 -10.69 -14.60 -11.01
CA THR A 372 -11.89 -15.18 -10.38
C THR A 372 -12.08 -16.69 -10.62
N ASP A 373 -11.17 -17.32 -11.35
CA ASP A 373 -11.28 -18.73 -11.73
C ASP A 373 -10.04 -19.59 -11.44
N ASN A 374 -9.03 -19.02 -10.72
CA ASN A 374 -7.75 -19.67 -10.42
C ASN A 374 -6.88 -20.01 -11.65
N HIS A 375 -7.00 -19.27 -12.74
CA HIS A 375 -6.21 -19.46 -13.94
C HIS A 375 -5.46 -18.18 -14.30
N ASP A 376 -4.27 -18.35 -14.90
CA ASP A 376 -3.53 -17.27 -15.53
C ASP A 376 -4.30 -16.76 -16.75
N ASP A 377 -4.98 -15.63 -16.63
CA ASP A 377 -5.75 -14.96 -17.68
C ASP A 377 -4.93 -13.87 -18.42
N GLY A 378 -3.66 -13.79 -18.10
CA GLY A 378 -2.69 -12.92 -18.77
C GLY A 378 -2.36 -11.64 -18.02
N ALA A 379 -1.40 -10.92 -18.55
CA ALA A 379 -0.84 -9.73 -17.91
C ALA A 379 -1.90 -8.70 -17.50
N GLY A 380 -1.86 -8.30 -16.25
CA GLY A 380 -2.70 -7.26 -15.66
C GLY A 380 -4.06 -7.73 -15.13
N THR A 381 -4.32 -9.04 -15.04
CA THR A 381 -5.58 -9.60 -14.52
C THR A 381 -5.65 -9.66 -13.01
N MET A 382 -4.51 -9.54 -12.31
CA MET A 382 -4.42 -9.35 -10.87
C MET A 382 -3.61 -8.09 -10.52
N GLU A 383 -3.74 -7.63 -9.29
CA GLU A 383 -2.84 -6.69 -8.62
C GLU A 383 -2.85 -7.03 -7.12
N ALA A 384 -1.76 -7.56 -6.63
CA ALA A 384 -1.66 -7.96 -5.23
C ALA A 384 -0.32 -7.52 -4.61
N VAL A 385 -0.30 -7.38 -3.29
CA VAL A 385 0.95 -7.23 -2.55
C VAL A 385 1.66 -8.56 -2.53
N TYR A 386 2.79 -8.66 -3.24
CA TYR A 386 3.75 -9.76 -3.09
C TYR A 386 4.80 -9.41 -2.04
N PHE A 387 5.13 -10.38 -1.19
CA PHE A 387 6.21 -10.24 -0.22
C PHE A 387 7.11 -11.47 -0.20
N GLY A 388 8.37 -11.30 -0.55
CA GLY A 388 9.36 -12.38 -0.62
C GLY A 388 10.66 -11.91 -1.28
N ASN A 389 11.52 -12.85 -1.62
CA ASN A 389 12.78 -12.53 -2.29
C ASN A 389 13.00 -13.29 -3.62
N TRP A 390 11.91 -13.57 -4.33
CA TRP A 390 11.96 -14.13 -5.68
C TRP A 390 12.57 -13.14 -6.67
N THR A 391 13.50 -13.61 -7.51
CA THR A 391 14.31 -12.76 -8.40
C THR A 391 14.17 -13.09 -9.88
N SER A 392 13.28 -14.02 -10.24
CA SER A 392 13.11 -14.43 -11.64
C SER A 392 12.47 -13.35 -12.51
N GLN A 393 11.79 -12.40 -11.88
CA GLN A 393 11.20 -11.21 -12.50
C GLN A 393 11.73 -9.94 -11.82
N GLY A 394 10.91 -9.05 -11.29
CA GLY A 394 11.38 -7.87 -10.54
C GLY A 394 12.11 -8.23 -9.25
N LYS A 395 12.89 -7.29 -8.74
CA LYS A 395 13.55 -7.39 -7.44
C LYS A 395 13.87 -6.02 -6.87
N GLY A 396 13.97 -5.95 -5.56
CA GLY A 396 14.47 -4.78 -4.84
C GLY A 396 15.99 -4.74 -4.71
N GLY A 397 16.48 -3.87 -3.85
CA GLY A 397 17.87 -3.75 -3.44
C GLY A 397 18.19 -4.67 -2.25
N GLY A 398 19.42 -5.17 -2.20
CA GLY A 398 19.89 -6.10 -1.16
C GLY A 398 19.42 -7.54 -1.40
N ALA A 399 19.25 -8.30 -0.31
CA ALA A 399 18.92 -9.73 -0.36
C ALA A 399 17.40 -10.04 -0.27
N GLY A 400 16.56 -9.01 -0.08
CA GLY A 400 15.14 -9.19 0.21
C GLY A 400 14.89 -9.57 1.68
N PRO A 401 13.65 -9.85 2.07
CA PRO A 401 12.47 -9.78 1.22
C PRO A 401 12.10 -8.34 0.84
N TRP A 402 11.28 -8.18 -0.22
CA TRP A 402 10.85 -6.90 -0.77
C TRP A 402 9.34 -6.79 -0.83
N VAL A 403 8.84 -5.57 -0.91
CA VAL A 403 7.45 -5.26 -1.21
C VAL A 403 7.32 -5.05 -2.71
N MET A 404 6.68 -5.97 -3.39
CA MET A 404 6.45 -5.89 -4.84
C MET A 404 4.97 -6.00 -5.17
N ALA A 405 4.58 -5.66 -6.38
CA ALA A 405 3.24 -5.89 -6.89
C ALA A 405 3.24 -7.10 -7.85
N ASP A 406 2.45 -8.12 -7.53
CA ASP A 406 2.11 -9.17 -8.49
C ASP A 406 0.93 -8.69 -9.35
N MET A 407 1.13 -8.65 -10.66
CA MET A 407 0.16 -8.13 -11.62
C MET A 407 -0.25 -9.18 -12.66
N GLU A 408 -0.10 -10.45 -12.36
CA GLU A 408 -0.14 -11.61 -13.23
C GLU A 408 0.87 -11.51 -14.40
N ASN A 409 1.61 -12.60 -14.60
CA ASN A 409 2.72 -12.66 -15.55
C ASN A 409 3.83 -11.64 -15.28
N GLY A 410 3.86 -11.07 -14.08
CA GLY A 410 4.90 -10.13 -13.65
C GLY A 410 4.79 -9.67 -12.21
N VAL A 411 5.84 -9.94 -11.41
CA VAL A 411 6.05 -9.42 -10.06
C VAL A 411 7.03 -8.25 -10.15
N TYR A 412 6.58 -7.06 -9.79
CA TYR A 412 7.27 -5.81 -10.10
C TYR A 412 7.67 -5.02 -8.86
N ALA A 413 8.95 -4.67 -8.76
CA ALA A 413 9.46 -3.66 -7.81
C ALA A 413 9.47 -2.23 -8.40
N GLN A 414 9.21 -2.08 -9.72
CA GLN A 414 9.13 -0.84 -10.48
C GLN A 414 8.53 -1.12 -11.87
N ALA A 415 8.55 -0.15 -12.80
CA ALA A 415 7.98 -0.29 -14.16
C ALA A 415 8.66 -1.33 -15.07
N SER A 416 9.63 -2.11 -14.57
CA SER A 416 10.34 -3.15 -15.33
C SER A 416 10.91 -4.20 -14.39
N PHE A 417 11.42 -5.30 -14.95
CA PHE A 417 12.13 -6.34 -14.17
C PHE A 417 13.56 -5.94 -13.72
N ALA A 418 14.00 -4.73 -14.00
CA ALA A 418 15.26 -4.22 -13.45
C ALA A 418 15.16 -4.11 -11.91
N ALA A 419 16.31 -4.20 -11.25
CA ALA A 419 16.37 -4.04 -9.80
C ALA A 419 15.99 -2.62 -9.39
N ASN A 420 15.10 -2.48 -8.41
CA ASN A 420 14.80 -1.21 -7.77
C ASN A 420 15.63 -1.06 -6.48
N ALA A 421 16.70 -0.27 -6.53
CA ALA A 421 17.56 -0.07 -5.37
C ALA A 421 16.88 0.66 -4.19
N ALA A 422 15.77 1.37 -4.43
CA ALA A 422 15.02 2.06 -3.39
C ALA A 422 14.10 1.10 -2.60
N ASP A 423 13.70 -0.04 -3.19
CA ASP A 423 12.94 -1.09 -2.50
C ASP A 423 13.92 -1.97 -1.70
N THR A 424 14.29 -1.49 -0.53
CA THR A 424 15.28 -2.14 0.33
C THR A 424 14.71 -3.37 1.04
N SER A 425 15.60 -4.29 1.45
CA SER A 425 15.20 -5.50 2.20
C SER A 425 14.43 -5.18 3.48
N GLN A 426 13.27 -5.79 3.65
CA GLN A 426 12.35 -5.58 4.78
C GLN A 426 12.45 -6.75 5.76
N THR A 427 13.46 -6.74 6.64
CA THR A 427 13.80 -7.86 7.53
C THR A 427 13.27 -7.73 8.96
N SER A 428 12.39 -6.77 9.23
CA SER A 428 11.77 -6.59 10.54
C SER A 428 10.83 -7.77 10.86
N PRO A 429 10.65 -8.16 12.13
CA PRO A 429 9.71 -9.22 12.50
C PRO A 429 8.27 -8.95 12.05
N TYR A 430 7.90 -7.67 11.98
CA TYR A 430 6.59 -7.23 11.50
C TYR A 430 6.81 -6.12 10.46
N VAL A 431 6.29 -6.33 9.27
CA VAL A 431 6.46 -5.43 8.12
C VAL A 431 5.09 -5.03 7.59
N THR A 432 4.86 -3.75 7.42
CA THR A 432 3.76 -3.24 6.58
C THR A 432 4.21 -3.27 5.13
N ALA A 433 3.49 -3.98 4.28
CA ALA A 433 3.68 -4.03 2.83
C ALA A 433 2.42 -3.49 2.16
N MET A 434 2.54 -2.54 1.22
CA MET A 434 1.40 -1.84 0.61
C MET A 434 1.61 -1.59 -0.88
N VAL A 435 0.58 -1.87 -1.68
CA VAL A 435 0.43 -1.50 -3.08
C VAL A 435 -0.69 -0.47 -3.20
N ILE A 436 -0.47 0.60 -3.95
CA ILE A 436 -1.48 1.60 -4.31
C ILE A 436 -1.62 1.63 -5.81
N GLY A 437 -2.65 0.95 -6.33
CA GLY A 437 -2.96 0.88 -7.76
C GLY A 437 -3.78 2.08 -8.21
N ARG A 438 -3.36 2.69 -9.33
CA ARG A 438 -4.05 3.81 -10.00
C ARG A 438 -4.16 3.51 -11.49
N SER A 439 -5.07 4.17 -12.19
CA SER A 439 -5.05 4.11 -13.65
C SER A 439 -3.69 4.62 -14.18
N GLY A 440 -3.00 3.78 -14.94
CA GLY A 440 -1.70 4.07 -15.56
C GLY A 440 -0.49 4.14 -14.63
N SER A 441 -0.64 4.00 -13.31
CA SER A 441 0.46 4.08 -12.35
C SER A 441 0.23 3.21 -11.12
N PHE A 442 1.30 2.95 -10.35
CA PHE A 442 1.21 2.29 -9.05
C PHE A 442 2.30 2.77 -8.11
N ALA A 443 2.08 2.58 -6.82
CA ALA A 443 3.09 2.83 -5.82
C ALA A 443 3.30 1.60 -4.91
N LEU A 444 4.55 1.41 -4.49
CA LEU A 444 4.97 0.42 -3.51
C LEU A 444 5.43 1.16 -2.26
N LYS A 445 4.89 0.78 -1.13
CA LYS A 445 5.27 1.34 0.16
C LYS A 445 5.46 0.24 1.18
N GLY A 446 6.32 0.49 2.16
CA GLY A 446 6.50 -0.45 3.25
C GLY A 446 7.35 0.12 4.37
N GLY A 447 7.43 -0.64 5.44
CA GLY A 447 8.22 -0.27 6.60
C GLY A 447 8.03 -1.22 7.78
N ASN A 448 8.83 -1.03 8.81
CA ASN A 448 8.66 -1.76 10.06
C ASN A 448 7.34 -1.36 10.74
N ALA A 449 6.46 -2.33 10.98
CA ALA A 449 5.18 -2.11 11.67
C ALA A 449 5.33 -1.64 13.13
N GLN A 450 6.54 -1.75 13.69
CA GLN A 450 6.89 -1.26 15.02
C GLN A 450 7.43 0.19 15.02
N THR A 451 7.27 0.92 13.89
CA THR A 451 7.60 2.34 13.75
C THR A 451 6.51 3.08 12.98
N GLU A 452 6.43 4.40 13.14
CA GLU A 452 5.46 5.23 12.40
C GLU A 452 5.87 5.50 10.94
N THR A 453 7.07 5.07 10.52
CA THR A 453 7.62 5.41 9.22
C THR A 453 7.13 4.44 8.15
N LEU A 454 6.49 4.97 7.12
CA LEU A 454 6.17 4.28 5.88
C LEU A 454 6.99 4.87 4.73
N THR A 455 7.84 4.04 4.14
CA THR A 455 8.74 4.45 3.04
C THR A 455 8.08 4.17 1.70
N SER A 456 8.18 5.10 0.76
CA SER A 456 7.81 4.88 -0.64
C SER A 456 9.01 4.30 -1.38
N PHE A 457 8.88 3.09 -1.89
CA PHE A 457 9.92 2.39 -2.65
C PHE A 457 9.80 2.67 -4.15
N TYR A 458 8.56 2.84 -4.62
CA TYR A 458 8.24 3.20 -5.98
C TYR A 458 6.96 4.03 -6.02
N ASP A 459 6.89 5.02 -6.88
CA ASP A 459 5.65 5.70 -7.28
C ASP A 459 5.83 6.17 -8.72
N GLY A 460 5.19 5.49 -9.67
CA GLY A 460 5.44 5.73 -11.08
C GLY A 460 4.51 4.97 -12.01
N VAL A 461 4.84 5.01 -13.29
CA VAL A 461 4.06 4.38 -14.35
C VAL A 461 4.03 2.85 -14.21
N ARG A 462 2.97 2.23 -14.70
CA ARG A 462 2.86 0.78 -14.78
C ARG A 462 3.86 0.18 -15.77
N PRO A 463 4.24 -1.09 -15.62
CA PRO A 463 5.04 -1.79 -16.60
C PRO A 463 4.36 -1.79 -17.97
N ASN A 464 5.17 -1.94 -19.03
CA ASN A 464 4.65 -2.05 -20.38
C ASN A 464 3.73 -3.27 -20.52
N GLY A 465 2.54 -3.09 -21.07
CA GLY A 465 1.50 -4.13 -21.20
C GLY A 465 0.50 -4.18 -20.03
N TYR A 466 0.71 -3.40 -18.95
CA TYR A 466 -0.15 -3.35 -17.75
C TYR A 466 -0.96 -2.05 -17.64
N ASN A 467 -1.19 -1.36 -18.75
CA ASN A 467 -2.04 -0.17 -18.81
C ASN A 467 -2.91 -0.21 -20.06
N PRO A 468 -4.25 -0.29 -19.91
CA PRO A 468 -4.99 -0.42 -18.65
C PRO A 468 -4.85 -1.82 -18.00
N MET A 469 -5.03 -1.88 -16.68
CA MET A 469 -5.17 -3.16 -15.96
C MET A 469 -6.51 -3.84 -16.32
N LYS A 470 -6.59 -5.15 -16.03
CA LYS A 470 -7.75 -6.01 -16.32
C LYS A 470 -8.18 -6.82 -15.09
N LYS A 471 -7.94 -6.28 -13.91
CA LYS A 471 -8.20 -6.93 -12.62
C LYS A 471 -9.58 -7.58 -12.56
N GLN A 472 -9.69 -8.74 -11.93
CA GLN A 472 -10.94 -9.49 -11.94
C GLN A 472 -11.69 -9.47 -10.62
N GLY A 473 -11.01 -9.16 -9.51
CA GLY A 473 -11.66 -8.86 -8.24
C GLY A 473 -11.86 -10.04 -7.30
N ALA A 474 -11.23 -11.20 -7.50
CA ALA A 474 -11.07 -12.20 -6.44
C ALA A 474 -10.09 -11.67 -5.38
N ILE A 475 -10.01 -12.34 -4.21
CA ILE A 475 -9.03 -12.03 -3.17
C ILE A 475 -8.25 -13.29 -2.84
N VAL A 476 -6.92 -13.19 -2.83
CA VAL A 476 -6.01 -14.25 -2.43
C VAL A 476 -5.25 -13.88 -1.16
N LEU A 477 -4.82 -14.90 -0.41
CA LEU A 477 -3.86 -14.80 0.69
C LEU A 477 -2.96 -16.04 0.69
N GLY A 478 -1.66 -15.85 0.45
CA GLY A 478 -0.66 -16.91 0.49
C GLY A 478 -0.59 -17.77 -0.77
N THR A 479 -1.32 -17.39 -1.84
CA THR A 479 -1.26 -18.02 -3.16
C THR A 479 -1.26 -16.93 -4.24
N GLY A 480 -0.74 -17.24 -5.43
CA GLY A 480 -0.95 -16.43 -6.62
C GLY A 480 -2.36 -16.55 -7.21
N GLY A 481 -2.67 -15.72 -8.19
CA GLY A 481 -3.95 -15.69 -8.88
C GLY A 481 -4.29 -16.99 -9.60
N ASP A 482 -3.29 -17.66 -10.17
CA ASP A 482 -3.36 -18.95 -10.86
C ASP A 482 -3.28 -20.19 -9.94
N GLY A 483 -3.23 -19.97 -8.62
CA GLY A 483 -3.12 -21.02 -7.62
C GLY A 483 -1.67 -21.42 -7.28
N THR A 484 -0.65 -20.66 -7.74
CA THR A 484 0.75 -20.91 -7.34
C THR A 484 0.90 -20.76 -5.83
N ASP A 485 1.36 -21.83 -5.13
CA ASP A 485 1.43 -21.93 -3.68
C ASP A 485 2.83 -22.38 -3.18
N THR A 486 3.87 -22.04 -3.94
CA THR A 486 5.27 -22.45 -3.63
C THR A 486 6.02 -21.44 -2.75
N ALA A 487 5.42 -20.31 -2.44
CA ALA A 487 5.94 -19.35 -1.49
C ALA A 487 5.50 -19.64 -0.05
N GLN A 488 6.08 -18.94 0.91
CA GLN A 488 5.73 -19.00 2.33
C GLN A 488 5.75 -17.61 2.96
N GLY A 489 4.97 -17.41 3.99
CA GLY A 489 4.94 -16.17 4.75
C GLY A 489 4.01 -16.23 5.96
N ASP A 490 4.07 -15.21 6.79
CA ASP A 490 3.17 -15.01 7.92
C ASP A 490 2.25 -13.82 7.64
N PHE A 491 0.99 -13.94 7.99
CA PHE A 491 0.00 -12.87 7.83
C PHE A 491 -0.62 -12.52 9.19
N TYR A 492 -0.77 -11.23 9.46
CA TYR A 492 -1.38 -10.74 10.70
C TYR A 492 -2.67 -9.96 10.45
N GLU A 493 -2.65 -9.02 9.52
CA GLU A 493 -3.79 -8.25 9.05
C GLU A 493 -3.58 -7.75 7.63
N GLY A 494 -4.67 -7.49 6.92
CA GLY A 494 -4.64 -6.90 5.59
C GLY A 494 -5.97 -6.26 5.22
N VAL A 495 -5.90 -5.28 4.32
CA VAL A 495 -7.05 -4.49 3.87
C VAL A 495 -6.95 -4.26 2.37
N MET A 496 -8.11 -4.26 1.73
CA MET A 496 -8.29 -3.74 0.37
C MET A 496 -9.33 -2.63 0.38
N THR A 497 -9.13 -1.61 -0.43
CA THR A 497 -9.99 -0.42 -0.48
C THR A 497 -10.59 -0.18 -1.85
N SER A 498 -11.71 0.51 -1.90
CA SER A 498 -12.22 1.13 -3.11
C SER A 498 -11.52 2.47 -3.32
N GLY A 499 -10.59 2.52 -4.28
CA GLY A 499 -9.83 3.72 -4.61
C GLY A 499 -8.41 3.77 -4.05
N ALA A 500 -7.56 4.55 -4.70
CA ALA A 500 -6.17 4.75 -4.33
C ALA A 500 -6.01 5.72 -3.15
N ALA A 501 -5.42 5.28 -2.07
CA ALA A 501 -5.16 6.12 -0.91
C ALA A 501 -4.14 7.23 -1.21
N SER A 502 -4.31 8.37 -0.56
CA SER A 502 -3.28 9.42 -0.54
C SER A 502 -2.14 9.03 0.39
N ASP A 503 -0.96 9.65 0.21
CA ASP A 503 0.18 9.48 1.10
C ASP A 503 -0.17 9.80 2.56
N ALA A 504 -0.99 10.84 2.78
CA ALA A 504 -1.44 11.20 4.11
C ALA A 504 -2.29 10.09 4.75
N THR A 505 -3.17 9.46 3.97
CA THR A 505 -3.98 8.32 4.42
C THR A 505 -3.11 7.10 4.71
N ALA A 506 -2.18 6.76 3.81
CA ALA A 506 -1.26 5.63 3.97
C ALA A 506 -0.38 5.79 5.23
N ASN A 507 0.18 6.99 5.44
CA ASN A 507 0.98 7.30 6.65
C ASN A 507 0.13 7.24 7.93
N ALA A 508 -1.13 7.68 7.90
CA ALA A 508 -2.02 7.59 9.05
C ALA A 508 -2.38 6.11 9.37
N VAL A 509 -2.51 5.26 8.35
CA VAL A 509 -2.68 3.81 8.54
C VAL A 509 -1.43 3.20 9.16
N GLN A 510 -0.22 3.56 8.71
CA GLN A 510 1.02 3.10 9.32
C GLN A 510 1.12 3.51 10.81
N ALA A 511 0.78 4.75 11.13
CA ALA A 511 0.74 5.21 12.52
C ALA A 511 -0.26 4.41 13.37
N ASN A 512 -1.40 4.00 12.80
CA ASN A 512 -2.37 3.13 13.46
C ASN A 512 -1.84 1.70 13.67
N ILE A 513 -1.13 1.14 12.68
CA ILE A 513 -0.47 -0.17 12.79
C ILE A 513 0.60 -0.12 13.89
N PHE A 514 1.43 0.91 13.92
CA PHE A 514 2.41 1.13 15.00
C PHE A 514 1.74 1.21 16.38
N ALA A 515 0.66 1.99 16.49
CA ALA A 515 -0.08 2.15 17.73
C ALA A 515 -0.76 0.85 18.22
N ALA A 516 -0.96 -0.14 17.36
CA ALA A 516 -1.45 -1.46 17.75
C ALA A 516 -0.43 -2.25 18.60
N GLY A 517 0.88 -1.92 18.52
CA GLY A 517 1.91 -2.45 19.41
C GLY A 517 2.31 -3.88 19.10
N TYR A 518 2.58 -4.19 17.83
CA TYR A 518 3.12 -5.49 17.39
C TYR A 518 4.41 -5.83 18.12
N GLY A 519 4.49 -7.00 18.73
CA GLY A 519 5.67 -7.50 19.44
C GLY A 519 5.92 -6.90 20.82
N ASN A 520 5.00 -6.08 21.34
CA ASN A 520 5.10 -5.42 22.64
C ASN A 520 4.14 -6.04 23.67
#